data_962374ea9844cfb020bc555baf0ea5fd
#
_entry.id   962374ea9844cfb020bc555baf0ea5fd
#
_cell.length_a   1.000
_cell.length_b   1.000
_cell.length_c   1.000
_cell.angle_alpha   90.00
_cell.angle_beta   90.00
_cell.angle_gamma   90.00
#
_symmetry.space_group_name_H-M   'P 1'
#
loop_
_entity.id
_entity.type
_entity.pdbx_description
1 polymer ?
#
loop_
_entity_poly.entity_id
_entity_poly.type
_entity_poly.pdbx_seq_one_letter_code
_entity_poly.pdbx_strand_id
1 'polypeptide(L)'
;MTTKEQCEMLYKSAFGESPEFDKMLFDLFFENIEVLKIGDEVAAMYFKIPCFLILDNTRIKADYIYAVTTADKYRRKGLMSKLFADTQTDTDTVYFLKPSSEGVIAFYEQAGFKKIIGTRAQSNATIEVNDNFKKLSALCDKPQNEYPIMIKGNADIDRLTFEYTLE
;
A
#
# COMPACT_ATOMS: atom_id res chain seq x y z
N MET A 1 5.78 -11.67 22.95
CA MET A 1 5.92 -11.45 21.48
C MET A 1 5.97 -9.96 21.22
N THR A 2 6.99 -9.49 20.53
CA THR A 2 7.15 -8.09 20.17
C THR A 2 6.14 -7.68 19.09
N THR A 3 5.92 -6.38 18.93
CA THR A 3 5.07 -5.86 17.84
C THR A 3 5.58 -6.31 16.47
N LYS A 4 6.91 -6.29 16.26
CA LYS A 4 7.52 -6.75 15.00
C LYS A 4 7.19 -8.21 14.70
N GLU A 5 7.40 -9.10 15.66
CA GLU A 5 7.07 -10.53 15.52
C GLU A 5 5.60 -10.77 15.20
N GLN A 6 4.69 -10.02 15.85
CA GLN A 6 3.26 -10.11 15.55
C GLN A 6 2.94 -9.63 14.12
N CYS A 7 3.54 -8.54 13.67
CA CYS A 7 3.38 -8.04 12.30
C CYS A 7 3.92 -9.05 11.27
N GLU A 8 5.09 -9.64 11.51
CA GLU A 8 5.67 -10.68 10.65
C GLU A 8 4.75 -11.91 10.54
N MET A 9 4.20 -12.37 11.66
CA MET A 9 3.25 -13.49 11.65
C MET A 9 1.96 -13.15 10.89
N LEU A 10 1.40 -11.97 11.11
CA LEU A 10 0.19 -11.52 10.44
C LEU A 10 0.42 -11.39 8.93
N TYR A 11 1.54 -10.80 8.52
CA TYR A 11 1.94 -10.69 7.12
C TYR A 11 2.06 -12.06 6.45
N LYS A 12 2.79 -12.99 7.07
CA LYS A 12 2.98 -14.35 6.54
C LYS A 12 1.67 -15.11 6.39
N SER A 13 0.74 -14.91 7.30
CA SER A 13 -0.58 -15.56 7.22
C SER A 13 -1.42 -15.08 6.03
N ALA A 14 -1.22 -13.83 5.60
CA ALA A 14 -2.04 -13.19 4.57
C ALA A 14 -1.39 -13.24 3.17
N PHE A 15 -0.09 -13.10 3.08
CA PHE A 15 0.63 -12.88 1.82
C PHE A 15 1.66 -13.98 1.51
N GLY A 16 2.58 -14.30 2.43
CA GLY A 16 3.52 -15.40 2.31
C GLY A 16 4.34 -15.40 1.03
N GLU A 17 5.21 -14.40 0.86
CA GLU A 17 6.22 -14.39 -0.21
C GLU A 17 7.38 -15.37 0.07
N SER A 18 8.55 -15.17 -0.49
CA SER A 18 9.73 -15.95 -0.11
C SER A 18 10.26 -15.50 1.27
N PRO A 19 10.91 -16.40 2.05
CA PRO A 19 11.51 -16.01 3.32
C PRO A 19 12.52 -14.87 3.20
N GLU A 20 13.22 -14.77 2.09
CA GLU A 20 14.20 -13.71 1.81
C GLU A 20 13.47 -12.37 1.57
N PHE A 21 12.41 -12.38 0.80
CA PHE A 21 11.59 -11.20 0.57
C PHE A 21 10.97 -10.70 1.88
N ASP A 22 10.34 -11.58 2.64
CA ASP A 22 9.68 -11.25 3.91
C ASP A 22 10.68 -10.63 4.89
N LYS A 23 11.86 -11.24 5.03
CA LYS A 23 12.92 -10.71 5.89
C LYS A 23 13.36 -9.31 5.45
N MET A 24 13.65 -9.12 4.17
CA MET A 24 14.09 -7.84 3.62
C MET A 24 13.01 -6.77 3.78
N LEU A 25 11.74 -7.10 3.55
CA LEU A 25 10.61 -6.18 3.74
C LEU A 25 10.59 -5.62 5.17
N PHE A 26 10.66 -6.49 6.17
CA PHE A 26 10.63 -6.06 7.57
C PHE A 26 11.92 -5.39 8.04
N ASP A 27 13.08 -5.77 7.51
CA ASP A 27 14.35 -5.11 7.84
C ASP A 27 14.42 -3.68 7.28
N LEU A 28 13.86 -3.45 6.09
CA LEU A 28 13.91 -2.14 5.43
C LEU A 28 12.76 -1.20 5.82
N PHE A 29 11.57 -1.74 6.11
CA PHE A 29 10.35 -0.95 6.20
C PHE A 29 9.56 -1.13 7.50
N PHE A 30 10.12 -1.75 8.52
CA PHE A 30 9.40 -1.92 9.80
C PHE A 30 8.92 -0.58 10.38
N GLU A 31 9.73 0.47 10.31
CA GLU A 31 9.38 1.81 10.78
C GLU A 31 8.25 2.49 9.95
N ASN A 32 7.91 1.90 8.81
CA ASN A 32 6.83 2.36 7.94
C ASN A 32 5.54 1.55 8.09
N ILE A 33 5.45 0.72 9.13
CA ILE A 33 4.23 -0.04 9.41
C ILE A 33 3.30 0.79 10.29
N GLU A 34 2.07 0.95 9.82
CA GLU A 34 0.96 1.44 10.63
C GLU A 34 0.24 0.24 11.26
N VAL A 35 0.00 0.32 12.55
CA VAL A 35 -0.53 -0.79 13.37
C VAL A 35 -1.71 -0.35 14.21
N LEU A 36 -2.76 -1.15 14.22
CA LEU A 36 -3.86 -1.05 15.19
C LEU A 36 -3.83 -2.28 16.11
N LYS A 37 -3.81 -2.04 17.41
CA LYS A 37 -3.84 -3.09 18.43
C LYS A 37 -5.19 -3.17 19.12
N ILE A 38 -5.55 -4.37 19.55
CA ILE A 38 -6.61 -4.65 20.49
C ILE A 38 -5.97 -5.30 21.71
N GLY A 39 -5.90 -4.56 22.83
CA GLY A 39 -5.03 -4.95 23.95
C GLY A 39 -3.57 -4.99 23.50
N ASP A 40 -2.90 -6.11 23.73
CA ASP A 40 -1.50 -6.31 23.35
C ASP A 40 -1.33 -6.98 21.97
N GLU A 41 -2.42 -7.27 21.27
CA GLU A 41 -2.38 -7.96 19.99
C GLU A 41 -2.47 -7.00 18.80
N VAL A 42 -1.66 -7.24 17.76
CA VAL A 42 -1.78 -6.57 16.46
C VAL A 42 -3.03 -7.11 15.77
N ALA A 43 -4.04 -6.27 15.63
CA ALA A 43 -5.32 -6.61 15.01
C ALA A 43 -5.34 -6.28 13.50
N ALA A 44 -4.69 -5.20 13.11
CA ALA A 44 -4.60 -4.76 11.72
C ALA A 44 -3.28 -4.03 11.48
N MET A 45 -2.78 -4.10 10.27
CA MET A 45 -1.57 -3.41 9.84
C MET A 45 -1.53 -3.16 8.35
N TYR A 46 -0.71 -2.22 7.93
CA TYR A 46 -0.25 -2.04 6.55
C TYR A 46 1.08 -1.28 6.51
N PHE A 47 1.81 -1.40 5.42
CA PHE A 47 3.00 -0.60 5.17
C PHE A 47 2.63 0.70 4.46
N LYS A 48 3.28 1.79 4.86
CA LYS A 48 3.18 3.12 4.27
C LYS A 48 4.55 3.49 3.69
N ILE A 49 4.82 3.02 2.48
CA ILE A 49 6.15 3.10 1.87
C ILE A 49 6.32 4.44 1.16
N PRO A 50 7.23 5.32 1.64
CA PRO A 50 7.43 6.63 1.05
C PRO A 50 7.92 6.56 -0.40
N CYS A 51 7.32 7.36 -1.27
CA CYS A 51 7.69 7.50 -2.66
C CYS A 51 7.27 8.88 -3.18
N PHE A 52 7.38 9.09 -4.48
CA PHE A 52 6.92 10.30 -5.15
C PHE A 52 6.09 9.95 -6.38
N LEU A 53 5.09 10.76 -6.62
CA LEU A 53 4.35 10.81 -7.86
C LEU A 53 4.91 11.95 -8.71
N ILE A 54 5.30 11.65 -9.94
CA ILE A 54 5.74 12.66 -10.91
C ILE A 54 4.60 12.91 -11.88
N LEU A 55 4.06 14.12 -11.84
CA LEU A 55 2.97 14.55 -12.71
C LEU A 55 3.40 15.85 -13.40
N ASP A 56 3.44 15.85 -14.74
CA ASP A 56 3.83 17.02 -15.53
C ASP A 56 5.12 17.69 -15.02
N ASN A 57 6.16 16.91 -14.74
CA ASN A 57 7.41 17.31 -14.12
C ASN A 57 7.31 17.88 -12.69
N THR A 58 6.16 17.81 -12.06
CA THR A 58 5.97 18.16 -10.65
C THR A 58 6.10 16.92 -9.79
N ARG A 59 6.94 17.00 -8.75
CA ARG A 59 7.17 15.92 -7.79
C ARG A 59 6.23 16.07 -6.60
N ILE A 60 5.32 15.12 -6.43
CA ILE A 60 4.30 15.12 -5.38
C ILE A 60 4.65 14.02 -4.37
N LYS A 61 4.66 14.37 -3.08
CA LYS A 61 4.86 13.38 -2.00
C LYS A 61 3.77 12.33 -2.05
N ALA A 62 4.14 11.07 -1.99
CA ALA A 62 3.22 9.95 -2.03
C ALA A 62 3.65 8.83 -1.09
N ASP A 63 2.68 8.04 -0.64
CA ASP A 63 2.90 6.81 0.10
C ASP A 63 2.25 5.64 -0.64
N TYR A 64 3.02 4.60 -0.88
CA TYR A 64 2.50 3.33 -1.38
C TYR A 64 1.96 2.50 -0.22
N ILE A 65 0.67 2.26 -0.24
CA ILE A 65 -0.05 1.45 0.75
C ILE A 65 0.10 -0.02 0.35
N TYR A 66 0.83 -0.77 1.16
CA TYR A 66 1.21 -2.14 0.84
C TYR A 66 0.86 -3.10 1.96
N ALA A 67 0.53 -4.35 1.60
CA ALA A 67 0.25 -5.45 2.53
C ALA A 67 -0.82 -5.11 3.59
N VAL A 68 -1.95 -4.54 3.15
CA VAL A 68 -3.10 -4.22 4.00
C VAL A 68 -3.73 -5.50 4.52
N THR A 69 -3.68 -5.72 5.83
CA THR A 69 -4.20 -6.96 6.43
C THR A 69 -4.80 -6.75 7.81
N THR A 70 -5.83 -7.54 8.11
CA THR A 70 -6.51 -7.63 9.41
C THR A 70 -6.55 -9.09 9.83
N ALA A 71 -6.15 -9.38 11.06
CA ALA A 71 -6.21 -10.73 11.61
C ALA A 71 -7.63 -11.29 11.56
N ASP A 72 -7.80 -12.57 11.23
CA ASP A 72 -9.08 -13.20 10.92
C ASP A 72 -10.16 -12.96 11.97
N LYS A 73 -9.80 -13.11 13.25
CA LYS A 73 -10.73 -12.89 14.38
C LYS A 73 -11.21 -11.44 14.54
N TYR A 74 -10.54 -10.50 13.88
CA TYR A 74 -10.83 -9.07 13.94
C TYR A 74 -11.39 -8.50 12.63
N ARG A 75 -11.57 -9.32 11.60
CA ARG A 75 -12.15 -8.89 10.32
C ARG A 75 -13.61 -8.44 10.46
N ARG A 76 -14.05 -7.60 9.52
CA ARG A 76 -15.42 -7.05 9.43
C ARG A 76 -15.87 -6.27 10.67
N LYS A 77 -14.93 -5.67 11.40
CA LYS A 77 -15.19 -4.81 12.57
C LYS A 77 -14.82 -3.34 12.34
N GLY A 78 -14.55 -2.96 11.08
CA GLY A 78 -14.16 -1.59 10.73
C GLY A 78 -12.76 -1.16 11.16
N LEU A 79 -11.91 -2.09 11.64
CA LEU A 79 -10.60 -1.74 12.20
C LEU A 79 -9.65 -1.16 11.16
N MET A 80 -9.64 -1.69 9.93
CA MET A 80 -8.79 -1.15 8.88
C MET A 80 -9.26 0.25 8.44
N SER A 81 -10.58 0.47 8.36
CA SER A 81 -11.13 1.80 8.08
C SER A 81 -10.72 2.81 9.15
N LYS A 82 -10.75 2.40 10.41
CA LYS A 82 -10.26 3.22 11.52
C LYS A 82 -8.76 3.50 11.39
N LEU A 83 -7.95 2.48 11.12
CA LEU A 83 -6.51 2.64 10.96
C LEU A 83 -6.17 3.61 9.83
N PHE A 84 -6.85 3.51 8.68
CA PHE A 84 -6.69 4.48 7.59
C PHE A 84 -7.06 5.91 7.99
N ALA A 85 -8.19 6.08 8.68
CA ALA A 85 -8.62 7.41 9.15
C ALA A 85 -7.62 8.02 10.13
N ASP A 86 -7.04 7.21 11.01
CA ASP A 86 -6.09 7.66 12.02
C ASP A 86 -4.69 7.99 11.46
N THR A 87 -4.30 7.36 10.35
CA THR A 87 -2.90 7.40 9.87
C THR A 87 -2.71 8.03 8.47
N GLN A 88 -3.79 8.20 7.70
CA GLN A 88 -3.77 8.89 6.41
C GLN A 88 -4.31 10.32 6.53
N THR A 89 -3.68 11.12 7.37
CA THR A 89 -4.14 12.47 7.74
C THR A 89 -3.38 13.61 7.07
N ASP A 90 -2.24 13.31 6.43
CA ASP A 90 -1.44 14.29 5.70
C ASP A 90 -2.14 14.66 4.38
N THR A 91 -2.65 15.90 4.30
CA THR A 91 -3.36 16.39 3.11
C THR A 91 -2.45 16.68 1.92
N ASP A 92 -1.14 16.80 2.15
CA ASP A 92 -0.14 17.06 1.11
C ASP A 92 0.44 15.76 0.52
N THR A 93 0.09 14.62 1.10
CA THR A 93 0.52 13.30 0.63
C THR A 93 -0.59 12.63 -0.18
N VAL A 94 -0.22 12.07 -1.31
CA VAL A 94 -1.07 11.18 -2.11
C VAL A 94 -0.85 9.74 -1.65
N TYR A 95 -1.92 9.03 -1.34
CA TYR A 95 -1.88 7.61 -1.00
C TYR A 95 -2.32 6.79 -2.20
N PHE A 96 -1.57 5.76 -2.56
CA PHE A 96 -1.97 4.88 -3.64
C PHE A 96 -1.72 3.42 -3.29
N LEU A 97 -2.47 2.53 -3.90
CA LEU A 97 -2.37 1.10 -3.73
C LEU A 97 -2.76 0.35 -4.99
N LYS A 98 -2.42 -0.92 -5.02
CA LYS A 98 -2.92 -1.87 -6.01
C LYS A 98 -3.73 -2.95 -5.30
N PRO A 99 -5.02 -3.10 -5.59
CA PRO A 99 -5.85 -4.13 -4.97
C PRO A 99 -5.30 -5.53 -5.25
N SER A 100 -5.38 -6.42 -4.29
CA SER A 100 -4.97 -7.83 -4.44
C SER A 100 -6.04 -8.69 -5.12
N SER A 101 -7.29 -8.25 -5.09
CA SER A 101 -8.43 -8.92 -5.70
C SER A 101 -9.56 -7.95 -6.00
N GLU A 102 -10.51 -8.36 -6.81
CA GLU A 102 -11.71 -7.56 -7.08
C GLU A 102 -12.57 -7.36 -5.81
N GLY A 103 -12.62 -8.35 -4.94
CA GLY A 103 -13.43 -8.31 -3.72
C GLY A 103 -13.05 -7.23 -2.70
N VAL A 104 -11.85 -6.65 -2.79
CA VAL A 104 -11.40 -5.56 -1.89
C VAL A 104 -11.56 -4.18 -2.48
N ILE A 105 -11.88 -4.06 -3.77
CA ILE A 105 -11.98 -2.76 -4.44
C ILE A 105 -13.06 -1.88 -3.81
N ALA A 106 -14.26 -2.42 -3.56
CA ALA A 106 -15.34 -1.67 -2.93
C ALA A 106 -14.96 -1.15 -1.53
N PHE A 107 -14.18 -1.91 -0.76
CA PHE A 107 -13.64 -1.46 0.51
C PHE A 107 -12.74 -0.23 0.36
N TYR A 108 -11.83 -0.24 -0.61
CA TYR A 108 -10.96 0.91 -0.85
C TYR A 108 -11.72 2.12 -1.40
N GLU A 109 -12.73 1.92 -2.23
CA GLU A 109 -13.61 3.02 -2.68
C GLU A 109 -14.32 3.69 -1.50
N GLN A 110 -14.84 2.91 -0.55
CA GLN A 110 -15.43 3.43 0.68
C GLN A 110 -14.41 4.16 1.57
N ALA A 111 -13.15 3.76 1.53
CA ALA A 111 -12.06 4.45 2.23
C ALA A 111 -11.57 5.73 1.52
N GLY A 112 -12.17 6.09 0.39
CA GLY A 112 -11.89 7.32 -0.35
C GLY A 112 -10.89 7.17 -1.49
N PHE A 113 -10.49 5.94 -1.82
CA PHE A 113 -9.64 5.69 -2.99
C PHE A 113 -10.48 5.67 -4.27
N LYS A 114 -9.96 6.24 -5.33
CA LYS A 114 -10.56 6.21 -6.67
C LYS A 114 -9.76 5.29 -7.58
N LYS A 115 -10.44 4.53 -8.43
CA LYS A 115 -9.80 3.74 -9.49
C LYS A 115 -9.20 4.65 -10.54
N ILE A 116 -7.99 4.33 -10.95
CA ILE A 116 -7.36 4.96 -12.11
C ILE A 116 -7.20 3.91 -13.18
N ILE A 117 -7.87 4.13 -14.28
CA ILE A 117 -7.78 3.30 -15.47
C ILE A 117 -7.00 4.12 -16.50
N GLY A 118 -5.83 3.65 -16.88
CA GLY A 118 -5.02 4.27 -17.92
C GLY A 118 -4.35 3.22 -18.78
N THR A 119 -4.18 3.53 -20.05
CA THR A 119 -3.30 2.78 -20.94
C THR A 119 -1.94 3.48 -20.99
N ARG A 120 -0.90 2.74 -21.33
CA ARG A 120 0.46 3.26 -21.48
C ARG A 120 0.53 4.54 -22.33
N ALA A 121 -0.28 4.59 -23.39
CA ALA A 121 -0.36 5.72 -24.30
C ALA A 121 -1.04 6.98 -23.73
N GLN A 122 -1.71 6.87 -22.57
CA GLN A 122 -2.47 7.94 -21.94
C GLN A 122 -1.91 8.34 -20.57
N SER A 123 -0.77 7.75 -20.20
CA SER A 123 -0.14 8.02 -18.90
C SER A 123 0.49 9.41 -18.88
N ASN A 124 0.12 10.21 -17.89
CA ASN A 124 0.74 11.51 -17.61
C ASN A 124 1.47 11.54 -16.26
N ALA A 125 1.50 10.41 -15.56
CA ALA A 125 2.13 10.31 -14.26
C ALA A 125 2.99 9.05 -14.15
N THR A 126 4.08 9.16 -13.39
CA THR A 126 4.96 8.04 -13.05
C THR A 126 5.18 7.98 -11.54
N ILE A 127 5.45 6.78 -11.02
CA ILE A 127 5.77 6.58 -9.62
C ILE A 127 7.29 6.45 -9.48
N GLU A 128 7.88 7.34 -8.68
CA GLU A 128 9.28 7.26 -8.28
C GLU A 128 9.37 6.58 -6.93
N VAL A 129 9.72 5.30 -6.93
CA VAL A 129 9.92 4.51 -5.71
C VAL A 129 11.33 4.72 -5.15
N ASN A 130 11.47 4.56 -3.83
CA ASN A 130 12.79 4.64 -3.20
C ASN A 130 13.68 3.44 -3.57
N ASP A 131 15.00 3.58 -3.40
CA ASP A 131 15.97 2.56 -3.80
C ASP A 131 15.83 1.25 -2.99
N ASN A 132 15.40 1.34 -1.73
CA ASN A 132 15.14 0.16 -0.92
C ASN A 132 13.95 -0.65 -1.46
N PHE A 133 12.91 0.03 -1.92
CA PHE A 133 11.76 -0.66 -2.53
C PHE A 133 12.14 -1.30 -3.87
N LYS A 134 13.00 -0.66 -4.67
CA LYS A 134 13.53 -1.26 -5.91
C LYS A 134 14.31 -2.55 -5.62
N LYS A 135 15.13 -2.57 -4.58
CA LYS A 135 15.85 -3.78 -4.15
C LYS A 135 14.91 -4.90 -3.73
N LEU A 136 13.86 -4.54 -2.98
CA LEU A 136 12.85 -5.49 -2.54
C LEU A 136 12.07 -6.07 -3.72
N SER A 137 11.61 -5.23 -4.64
CA SER A 137 10.83 -5.67 -5.82
C SER A 137 11.61 -6.60 -6.74
N ALA A 138 12.93 -6.48 -6.79
CA ALA A 138 13.80 -7.38 -7.55
C ALA A 138 13.78 -8.83 -7.04
N LEU A 139 13.34 -9.07 -5.79
CA LEU A 139 13.16 -10.41 -5.21
C LEU A 139 11.76 -11.00 -5.47
N CYS A 140 10.86 -10.25 -6.09
CA CYS A 140 9.49 -10.68 -6.32
C CYS A 140 9.39 -11.36 -7.68
N ASP A 141 9.19 -12.67 -7.69
CA ASP A 141 9.01 -13.48 -8.91
C ASP A 141 7.55 -13.60 -9.36
N LYS A 142 6.60 -13.02 -8.60
CA LYS A 142 5.18 -13.14 -8.92
C LYS A 142 4.79 -12.18 -10.03
N PRO A 143 4.00 -12.64 -11.03
CA PRO A 143 3.45 -11.74 -12.02
C PRO A 143 2.54 -10.71 -11.34
N GLN A 144 2.63 -9.47 -11.82
CA GLN A 144 1.72 -8.43 -11.35
C GLN A 144 0.28 -8.76 -11.77
N ASN A 145 -0.67 -8.48 -10.88
CA ASN A 145 -2.08 -8.59 -11.22
C ASN A 145 -2.50 -7.42 -12.13
N GLU A 146 -3.63 -7.58 -12.82
CA GLU A 146 -4.18 -6.61 -13.78
C GLU A 146 -5.14 -5.60 -13.14
N TYR A 147 -5.28 -5.58 -11.81
CA TYR A 147 -6.17 -4.65 -11.15
C TYR A 147 -5.67 -3.20 -11.28
N PRO A 148 -6.59 -2.23 -11.41
CA PRO A 148 -6.20 -0.83 -11.52
C PRO A 148 -5.55 -0.32 -10.24
N ILE A 149 -4.64 0.64 -10.38
CA ILE A 149 -4.17 1.42 -9.24
C ILE A 149 -5.34 2.23 -8.69
N MET A 150 -5.39 2.31 -7.36
CA MET A 150 -6.33 3.16 -6.65
C MET A 150 -5.57 4.25 -5.90
N ILE A 151 -6.10 5.47 -5.92
CA ILE A 151 -5.44 6.65 -5.37
C ILE A 151 -6.39 7.45 -4.48
N LYS A 152 -5.82 8.09 -3.45
CA LYS A 152 -6.50 8.98 -2.53
C LYS A 152 -5.61 10.18 -2.20
N GLY A 153 -6.15 11.38 -2.21
CA GLY A 153 -5.41 12.61 -1.85
C GLY A 153 -6.05 13.86 -2.44
N ASN A 154 -5.45 15.00 -2.14
CA ASN A 154 -5.90 16.31 -2.62
C ASN A 154 -5.27 16.73 -3.97
N ALA A 155 -4.35 15.93 -4.53
CA ALA A 155 -3.89 16.15 -5.89
C ALA A 155 -5.08 16.12 -6.85
N ASP A 156 -5.01 16.80 -7.97
CA ASP A 156 -6.04 16.77 -9.02
C ASP A 156 -6.08 15.36 -9.64
N ILE A 157 -6.62 14.44 -8.86
CA ILE A 157 -6.60 12.99 -9.12
C ILE A 157 -7.40 12.65 -10.38
N ASP A 158 -8.40 13.47 -10.69
CA ASP A 158 -9.25 13.28 -11.87
C ASP A 158 -8.49 13.48 -13.18
N ARG A 159 -7.32 14.12 -13.13
CA ARG A 159 -6.41 14.32 -14.27
C ARG A 159 -5.32 13.26 -14.41
N LEU A 160 -5.23 12.33 -13.44
CA LEU A 160 -4.18 11.32 -13.42
C LEU A 160 -4.55 10.13 -14.29
N THR A 161 -3.70 9.82 -15.23
CA THR A 161 -3.66 8.54 -15.95
C THR A 161 -2.29 7.91 -15.74
N PHE A 162 -2.26 6.67 -15.27
CA PHE A 162 -1.01 6.00 -14.95
C PHE A 162 -0.61 4.98 -16.00
N GLU A 163 0.65 5.04 -16.37
CA GLU A 163 1.36 3.85 -16.79
C GLU A 163 1.93 3.16 -15.55
N TYR A 164 1.50 1.93 -15.31
CA TYR A 164 1.99 1.17 -14.18
C TYR A 164 3.15 0.28 -14.61
N THR A 165 4.33 0.63 -14.14
CA THR A 165 5.46 -0.28 -13.97
C THR A 165 6.05 -0.01 -12.59
N LEU A 166 5.71 -0.81 -11.61
CA LEU A 166 6.57 -1.02 -10.46
C LEU A 166 7.67 -1.98 -10.93
N GLU A 167 8.59 -1.49 -11.71
CA GLU A 167 9.87 -2.12 -11.96
C GLU A 167 10.89 -1.72 -10.92
#